data_ee70ffa74fedf5291154483b3ddd79b1
#
_entry.id   ee70ffa74fedf5291154483b3ddd79b1
#
_cell.length_a   1.000
_cell.length_b   1.000
_cell.length_c   1.000
_cell.angle_alpha   90.00
_cell.angle_beta   90.00
_cell.angle_gamma   90.00
#
_symmetry.space_group_name_H-M   'P 1'
#
loop_
_entity.id
_entity.type
_entity.pdbx_description
1 polymer ?
#
loop_
_entity_poly.entity_id
_entity_poly.type
_entity_poly.pdbx_seq_one_letter_code
_entity_poly.pdbx_strand_id
1 'polypeptide(L)'
;MESKRQQKFAGLLQEELAAIFQREGAAYLPNTLVTITKVRVSPDLAVAKVYLSFLNTNNTSLSLATVNSHASEIRYKLGSRIRHQARVIPTLTFFVDDTNEYVEHMDKIFDKIARERKDTEDETDEQQ
;
A
#
# COMPACT_ATOMS: atom_id res chain seq x y z
N MET A 1 -5.25 -18.70 -9.06
CA MET A 1 -4.27 -18.08 -9.94
C MET A 1 -4.95 -17.04 -10.82
N GLU A 2 -4.32 -15.90 -10.98
CA GLU A 2 -4.91 -14.83 -11.79
C GLU A 2 -4.71 -15.09 -13.28
N SER A 3 -5.75 -14.80 -14.07
CA SER A 3 -5.65 -14.88 -15.51
C SER A 3 -4.82 -13.69 -16.03
N LYS A 4 -4.44 -13.77 -17.30
CA LYS A 4 -3.75 -12.66 -17.93
C LYS A 4 -4.60 -11.40 -17.92
N ARG A 5 -5.90 -11.57 -18.10
CA ARG A 5 -6.82 -10.44 -18.08
C ARG A 5 -6.82 -9.77 -16.71
N GLN A 6 -6.84 -10.57 -15.64
CA GLN A 6 -6.78 -10.04 -14.29
C GLN A 6 -5.46 -9.32 -14.04
N GLN A 7 -4.35 -9.92 -14.47
CA GLN A 7 -3.03 -9.32 -14.27
C GLN A 7 -2.90 -7.99 -15.01
N LYS A 8 -3.40 -7.96 -16.23
CA LYS A 8 -3.32 -6.76 -17.04
C LYS A 8 -4.15 -5.63 -16.44
N PHE A 9 -5.34 -5.96 -15.98
CA PHE A 9 -6.21 -4.97 -15.36
C PHE A 9 -5.61 -4.51 -14.02
N ALA A 10 -5.03 -5.44 -13.25
CA ALA A 10 -4.39 -5.08 -11.99
C ALA A 10 -3.22 -4.12 -12.24
N GLY A 11 -2.46 -4.34 -13.30
CA GLY A 11 -1.38 -3.43 -13.65
C GLY A 11 -1.87 -2.05 -13.99
N LEU A 12 -2.96 -1.96 -14.74
CA LEU A 12 -3.56 -0.68 -15.06
C LEU A 12 -4.01 0.03 -13.78
N LEU A 13 -4.69 -0.69 -12.90
CA LEU A 13 -5.16 -0.12 -11.65
C LEU A 13 -4.00 0.37 -10.80
N GLN A 14 -2.95 -0.42 -10.71
CA GLN A 14 -1.80 -0.03 -9.89
C GLN A 14 -1.19 1.27 -10.41
N GLU A 15 -1.06 1.38 -11.72
CA GLU A 15 -0.47 2.58 -12.33
C GLU A 15 -1.34 3.81 -12.10
N GLU A 16 -2.64 3.65 -12.32
CA GLU A 16 -3.55 4.78 -12.18
C GLU A 16 -3.77 5.18 -10.74
N LEU A 17 -3.86 4.20 -9.85
CA LEU A 17 -3.98 4.50 -8.42
C LEU A 17 -2.73 5.15 -7.89
N ALA A 18 -1.55 4.72 -8.35
CA ALA A 18 -0.31 5.35 -7.95
C ALA A 18 -0.31 6.83 -8.32
N ALA A 19 -0.82 7.15 -9.51
CA ALA A 19 -0.92 8.55 -9.92
C ALA A 19 -1.88 9.33 -9.04
N ILE A 20 -2.99 8.71 -8.64
CA ILE A 20 -3.94 9.37 -7.76
C ILE A 20 -3.30 9.67 -6.41
N PHE A 21 -2.61 8.69 -5.82
CA PHE A 21 -1.97 8.89 -4.53
C PHE A 21 -0.83 9.90 -4.62
N GLN A 22 -0.15 9.95 -5.75
CA GLN A 22 0.90 10.94 -5.93
C GLN A 22 0.34 12.36 -5.92
N ARG A 23 -0.83 12.54 -6.49
CA ARG A 23 -1.45 13.87 -6.57
C ARG A 23 -2.25 14.22 -5.33
N GLU A 24 -2.97 13.24 -4.76
CA GLU A 24 -3.95 13.51 -3.71
C GLU A 24 -3.55 12.94 -2.36
N GLY A 25 -2.49 12.11 -2.32
CA GLY A 25 -2.16 11.40 -1.09
C GLY A 25 -1.88 12.31 0.09
N ALA A 26 -1.26 13.46 -0.16
CA ALA A 26 -0.95 14.38 0.91
C ALA A 26 -2.21 14.98 1.53
N ALA A 27 -3.29 15.06 0.77
CA ALA A 27 -4.56 15.55 1.31
C ALA A 27 -5.19 14.51 2.24
N TYR A 28 -5.00 13.22 1.93
CA TYR A 28 -5.55 12.16 2.76
C TYR A 28 -4.67 11.92 3.99
N LEU A 29 -3.36 11.89 3.79
CA LEU A 29 -2.40 11.56 4.84
C LEU A 29 -1.23 12.53 4.75
N PRO A 30 -1.35 13.69 5.41
CA PRO A 30 -0.23 14.65 5.42
C PRO A 30 1.02 14.03 6.01
N ASN A 31 2.15 14.28 5.38
CA ASN A 31 3.46 13.83 5.85
C ASN A 31 3.65 12.31 5.82
N THR A 32 2.74 11.58 5.20
CA THR A 32 2.86 10.14 5.07
C THR A 32 2.97 9.80 3.60
N LEU A 33 3.99 9.01 3.26
CA LEU A 33 4.15 8.54 1.89
C LEU A 33 3.43 7.22 1.73
N VAL A 34 2.56 7.13 0.73
CA VAL A 34 1.79 5.93 0.46
C VAL A 34 2.29 5.33 -0.86
N THR A 35 2.65 4.05 -0.81
CA THR A 35 3.11 3.33 -2.00
C THR A 35 2.20 2.13 -2.21
N ILE A 36 1.81 1.89 -3.46
CA ILE A 36 1.03 0.71 -3.80
C ILE A 36 2.00 -0.39 -4.16
N THR A 37 1.96 -1.48 -3.40
CA THR A 37 2.89 -2.57 -3.60
C THR A 37 2.32 -3.65 -4.48
N LYS A 38 1.00 -3.83 -4.46
CA LYS A 38 0.37 -4.90 -5.22
C LYS A 38 -1.11 -4.61 -5.38
N VAL A 39 -1.69 -5.05 -6.48
CA VAL A 39 -3.12 -4.99 -6.71
C VAL A 39 -3.57 -6.36 -7.18
N ARG A 40 -4.67 -6.85 -6.60
CA ARG A 40 -5.28 -8.09 -7.04
C ARG A 40 -6.74 -7.84 -7.35
N VAL A 41 -7.21 -8.42 -8.44
CA VAL A 41 -8.59 -8.23 -8.85
C VAL A 41 -9.30 -9.57 -8.92
N SER A 42 -10.60 -9.54 -8.69
CA SER A 42 -11.43 -10.74 -8.82
C SER A 42 -11.57 -11.14 -10.28
N PRO A 43 -11.94 -12.39 -10.55
CA PRO A 43 -12.07 -12.86 -11.94
C PRO A 43 -13.04 -12.03 -12.77
N ASP A 44 -14.08 -11.50 -12.15
CA ASP A 44 -15.06 -10.66 -12.85
C ASP A 44 -14.66 -9.19 -12.88
N LEU A 45 -13.48 -8.86 -12.33
CA LEU A 45 -12.93 -7.52 -12.30
C LEU A 45 -13.78 -6.53 -11.51
N ALA A 46 -14.67 -7.03 -10.65
CA ALA A 46 -15.58 -6.17 -9.90
C ALA A 46 -15.02 -5.72 -8.57
N VAL A 47 -14.04 -6.43 -8.04
CA VAL A 47 -13.43 -6.12 -6.74
C VAL A 47 -11.93 -6.07 -6.89
N ALA A 48 -11.33 -5.03 -6.34
CA ALA A 48 -9.87 -4.90 -6.34
C ALA A 48 -9.37 -4.78 -4.91
N LYS A 49 -8.38 -5.59 -4.58
CA LYS A 49 -7.68 -5.50 -3.31
C LYS A 49 -6.36 -4.79 -3.56
N VAL A 50 -6.17 -3.67 -2.88
CA VAL A 50 -5.02 -2.81 -3.09
C VAL A 50 -4.15 -2.86 -1.84
N TYR A 51 -2.91 -3.26 -2.02
CA TYR A 51 -1.97 -3.41 -0.90
C TYR A 51 -1.04 -2.22 -0.85
N LEU A 52 -0.92 -1.63 0.31
CA LEU A 52 -0.23 -0.37 0.51
C LEU A 52 0.91 -0.50 1.50
N SER A 53 1.92 0.32 1.31
CA SER A 53 3.00 0.50 2.27
C SER A 53 3.02 1.97 2.66
N PHE A 54 3.17 2.24 3.95
CA PHE A 54 3.20 3.61 4.46
C PHE A 54 4.57 3.93 5.04
N LEU A 55 5.07 5.13 4.74
CA LEU A 55 6.29 5.64 5.34
C LEU A 55 5.96 6.91 6.09
N ASN A 56 6.72 7.16 7.16
CA ASN A 56 6.56 8.35 7.98
C ASN A 56 5.22 8.39 8.69
N THR A 57 4.74 7.23 9.14
CA THR A 57 3.52 7.17 9.91
C THR A 57 3.81 6.54 11.26
N ASN A 58 3.18 7.07 12.29
CA ASN A 58 3.29 6.53 13.64
C ASN A 58 2.24 5.46 13.90
N ASN A 59 1.24 5.36 13.03
CA ASN A 59 0.14 4.44 13.24
C ASN A 59 -0.38 3.94 11.91
N THR A 60 0.14 2.79 11.51
CA THR A 60 -0.22 2.19 10.23
C THR A 60 -1.71 1.84 10.16
N SER A 61 -2.28 1.37 11.27
CA SER A 61 -3.70 1.01 11.30
C SER A 61 -4.57 2.23 11.07
N LEU A 62 -4.23 3.35 11.69
CA LEU A 62 -4.99 4.57 11.50
C LEU A 62 -4.84 5.10 10.07
N SER A 63 -3.62 5.03 9.53
CA SER A 63 -3.39 5.44 8.15
C SER A 63 -4.22 4.61 7.18
N LEU A 64 -4.26 3.31 7.40
CA LEU A 64 -5.06 2.43 6.55
C LEU A 64 -6.55 2.76 6.67
N ALA A 65 -7.03 2.98 7.89
CA ALA A 65 -8.44 3.32 8.10
C ALA A 65 -8.78 4.63 7.38
N THR A 66 -7.86 5.59 7.42
CA THR A 66 -8.06 6.87 6.75
C THR A 66 -8.18 6.68 5.25
N VAL A 67 -7.30 5.88 4.66
CA VAL A 67 -7.37 5.62 3.22
C VAL A 67 -8.70 4.94 2.88
N ASN A 68 -9.10 3.94 3.66
CA ASN A 68 -10.36 3.24 3.39
C ASN A 68 -11.57 4.16 3.55
N SER A 69 -11.47 5.16 4.40
CA SER A 69 -12.56 6.12 4.53
C SER A 69 -12.72 6.98 3.27
N HIS A 70 -11.69 7.04 2.44
CA HIS A 70 -11.73 7.77 1.18
C HIS A 70 -11.91 6.83 -0.03
N ALA A 71 -12.22 5.56 0.21
CA ALA A 71 -12.25 4.57 -0.86
C ALA A 71 -13.23 4.95 -1.97
N SER A 72 -14.41 5.47 -1.60
CA SER A 72 -15.41 5.87 -2.59
C SER A 72 -14.90 7.01 -3.46
N GLU A 73 -14.26 7.98 -2.84
CA GLU A 73 -13.71 9.12 -3.56
C GLU A 73 -12.59 8.67 -4.49
N ILE A 74 -11.72 7.81 -3.99
CA ILE A 74 -10.62 7.29 -4.79
C ILE A 74 -11.16 6.48 -5.96
N ARG A 75 -12.20 5.69 -5.71
CA ARG A 75 -12.83 4.92 -6.78
C ARG A 75 -13.41 5.84 -7.85
N TYR A 76 -14.02 6.93 -7.44
CA TYR A 76 -14.57 7.89 -8.38
C TYR A 76 -13.47 8.49 -9.25
N LYS A 77 -12.36 8.87 -8.63
CA LYS A 77 -11.23 9.43 -9.36
C LYS A 77 -10.62 8.41 -10.31
N LEU A 78 -10.52 7.17 -9.85
CA LEU A 78 -10.04 6.09 -10.69
C LEU A 78 -10.96 5.91 -11.91
N GLY A 79 -12.26 5.92 -11.68
CA GLY A 79 -13.21 5.77 -12.76
C GLY A 79 -13.06 6.86 -13.81
N SER A 80 -12.83 8.08 -13.38
CA SER A 80 -12.63 9.19 -14.31
C SER A 80 -11.39 8.97 -15.17
N ARG A 81 -10.37 8.31 -14.61
CA ARG A 81 -9.12 8.12 -15.35
C ARG A 81 -9.17 6.94 -16.31
N ILE A 82 -9.95 5.89 -15.99
CA ILE A 82 -9.90 4.65 -16.76
C ILE A 82 -11.21 4.34 -17.50
N ARG A 83 -12.20 5.21 -17.45
CA ARG A 83 -13.52 4.89 -18.01
C ARG A 83 -13.47 4.54 -19.49
N HIS A 84 -12.47 5.01 -20.21
CA HIS A 84 -12.32 4.70 -21.63
C HIS A 84 -11.65 3.35 -21.86
N GLN A 85 -11.09 2.78 -20.81
CA GLN A 85 -10.32 1.55 -20.91
C GLN A 85 -10.98 0.39 -20.18
N ALA A 86 -11.98 0.66 -19.35
CA ALA A 86 -12.61 -0.38 -18.55
C ALA A 86 -14.11 -0.15 -18.48
N ARG A 87 -14.85 -1.24 -18.60
CA ARG A 87 -16.30 -1.17 -18.50
C ARG A 87 -16.76 -1.08 -17.06
N VAL A 88 -16.03 -1.75 -16.20
CA VAL A 88 -16.40 -1.84 -14.78
C VAL A 88 -15.31 -1.17 -13.98
N ILE A 89 -15.73 -0.31 -13.04
CA ILE A 89 -14.80 0.29 -12.08
C ILE A 89 -14.93 -0.53 -10.81
N PRO A 90 -13.87 -1.22 -10.40
CA PRO A 90 -13.99 -2.15 -9.28
C PRO A 90 -14.19 -1.43 -7.96
N THR A 91 -14.82 -2.13 -7.03
CA THR A 91 -14.85 -1.68 -5.65
C THR A 91 -13.46 -1.85 -5.07
N LEU A 92 -12.97 -0.84 -4.38
CA LEU A 92 -11.61 -0.85 -3.84
C LEU A 92 -11.62 -1.14 -2.35
N THR A 93 -10.73 -2.02 -1.92
CA THR A 93 -10.46 -2.24 -0.51
C THR A 93 -8.96 -2.19 -0.34
N PHE A 94 -8.51 -1.43 0.65
CA PHE A 94 -7.09 -1.22 0.88
C PHE A 94 -6.61 -2.01 2.06
N PHE A 95 -5.41 -2.56 1.95
CA PHE A 95 -4.78 -3.37 2.99
C PHE A 95 -3.33 -2.94 3.14
N VAL A 96 -2.79 -3.14 4.33
CA VAL A 96 -1.34 -3.02 4.50
C VAL A 96 -0.70 -4.27 3.91
N ASP A 97 0.38 -4.09 3.19
CA ASP A 97 1.04 -5.20 2.54
C ASP A 97 1.92 -5.94 3.54
N ASP A 98 1.33 -6.96 4.16
CA ASP A 98 2.06 -7.80 5.09
C ASP A 98 3.01 -8.76 4.40
N THR A 99 2.85 -8.92 3.09
CA THR A 99 3.73 -9.81 2.36
C THR A 99 5.02 -9.13 1.94
N ASN A 100 5.18 -7.84 2.29
CA ASN A 100 6.44 -7.16 2.07
C ASN A 100 7.42 -7.61 3.15
N GLU A 101 7.67 -8.91 3.16
CA GLU A 101 8.46 -9.55 4.20
C GLU A 101 9.90 -9.10 4.19
N TYR A 102 10.37 -8.68 3.03
CA TYR A 102 11.75 -8.25 2.93
C TYR A 102 12.02 -7.05 3.84
N VAL A 103 11.17 -6.05 3.78
CA VAL A 103 11.34 -4.85 4.60
C VAL A 103 11.19 -5.18 6.08
N GLU A 104 10.16 -5.95 6.42
CA GLU A 104 9.98 -6.36 7.80
C GLU A 104 11.16 -7.18 8.29
N HIS A 105 11.65 -8.06 7.45
CA HIS A 105 12.79 -8.89 7.81
C HIS A 105 14.02 -8.03 8.07
N MET A 106 14.26 -7.04 7.24
CA MET A 106 15.38 -6.13 7.44
C MET A 106 15.24 -5.35 8.73
N ASP A 107 14.03 -4.89 9.02
CA ASP A 107 13.79 -4.18 10.27
C ASP A 107 14.10 -5.06 11.46
N LYS A 108 13.68 -6.32 11.42
CA LYS A 108 13.94 -7.25 12.48
C LYS A 108 15.43 -7.53 12.64
N ILE A 109 16.13 -7.61 11.52
CA ILE A 109 17.57 -7.80 11.57
C ILE A 109 18.26 -6.61 12.21
N PHE A 110 17.86 -5.41 11.84
CA PHE A 110 18.42 -4.21 12.45
C PHE A 110 18.14 -4.15 13.94
N ASP A 111 16.93 -4.50 14.35
CA ASP A 111 16.61 -4.55 15.77
C ASP A 111 17.48 -5.56 16.50
N LYS A 112 17.67 -6.72 15.90
CA LYS A 112 18.49 -7.76 16.51
C LYS A 112 19.93 -7.29 16.65
N ILE A 113 20.47 -6.67 15.63
CA ILE A 113 21.83 -6.16 15.68
C ILE A 113 21.98 -5.12 16.77
N ALA A 114 21.00 -4.23 16.89
CA ALA A 114 21.03 -3.19 17.90
C ALA A 114 21.01 -3.80 19.30
N ARG A 115 20.17 -4.83 19.50
CA ARG A 115 20.09 -5.49 20.80
C ARG A 115 21.38 -6.22 21.13
N GLU A 116 21.96 -6.90 20.16
CA GLU A 116 23.21 -7.61 20.37
C GLU A 116 24.34 -6.65 20.69
N ARG A 117 24.32 -5.50 20.07
CA ARG A 117 25.33 -4.49 20.34
C ARG A 117 25.20 -3.95 21.74
N LYS A 118 23.96 -3.72 22.20
CA LYS A 118 23.73 -3.30 23.58
C LYS A 118 24.24 -4.33 24.57
N ASP A 119 23.90 -5.59 24.30
CA ASP A 119 24.33 -6.66 25.19
C ASP A 119 25.84 -6.72 25.26
N THR A 120 26.48 -6.48 24.15
CA THR A 120 27.92 -6.56 24.07
C THR A 120 28.59 -5.38 24.72
N GLU A 121 28.05 -4.23 24.54
CA GLU A 121 28.62 -3.01 25.07
C GLU A 121 28.12 -2.72 26.41
N ASP A 122 27.20 -3.38 26.74
CA ASP A 122 26.39 -3.37 27.64
C ASP A 122 25.51 -2.83 27.26
N GLU A 123 25.32 -2.93 26.06
CA GLU A 123 24.70 -2.91 25.12
C GLU A 123 24.25 -1.99 24.64
N THR A 124 24.37 -1.09 23.68
CA THR A 124 23.98 -0.26 22.88
C THR A 124 23.09 0.13 22.35
N ASP A 125 22.99 0.70 21.89
CA ASP A 125 22.18 1.13 21.19
C ASP A 125 21.35 1.25 20.74
N GLU A 126 21.20 1.49 20.81
CA GLU A 126 20.45 1.45 20.13
C GLU A 126 19.95 1.79 19.52
N GLN A 127 20.31 2.08 19.32
CA GLN A 127 19.98 2.32 18.53
C GLN A 127 19.61 2.60 17.88
N GLN A 128 19.70 2.93 17.43
CA GLN A 128 19.35 3.22 16.71
C GLN A 128 18.77 3.45 16.49
#